data_75f6af9a1489dd971437dd95554c7da1
#
_entry.id   75f6af9a1489dd971437dd95554c7da1
#
_cell.length_a   1.000
_cell.length_b   1.000
_cell.length_c   1.000
_cell.angle_alpha   90.00
_cell.angle_beta   90.00
_cell.angle_gamma   90.00
#
_symmetry.space_group_name_H-M   'P 1'
#
loop_
_entity.id
_entity.type
_entity.pdbx_description
1 polymer ?
#
loop_
_entity_poly.entity_id
_entity_poly.type
_entity_poly.pdbx_seq_one_letter_code
_entity_poly.pdbx_strand_id
1 'polypeptide(L)'
;MIHKEAEAPLIRAAIGVLESLLVVQNADAWALPASVVSPRRAVAGLLGLSSDHRPKIRKRACDALVKVLQNPPPSPSLDHPAADMCAETALRTLKEKAESVSVGKKRGREGQDHQPELIHALQLIKTIATASGGWPSKKMDALCELLLSISRSSNEYLTMTSFEVFEVIFEGLADDFSSAKLPRLLEVITELRPSQSDSQLLPPWVAVISRGYDVAAQVQPDETLMKLPDMFDMIAQFLASPSHNIRISASECLVSFLANCIPDNVIIEPSIFDEKVLEKLAKSVNELLSVKYQTAWMEVFNVVGATFDAFRWRGVGLLNNVVKTIGDLRSNDAFAGKKEADAVLSKAIRAMGPDAVLKVLPLNLTRPVPGQPGRAWFLPILRDSVSNTYLAHFKEELVPLSEAMFQRVLDHQGEKTMEVKIYETVVAQVWSTLPGYCDLPLDLTDAFDQSFAELLCNLLYKQPELRTNICNGLMHLVESNKAIASSEEEDAALALSRVSKEKAQQNLQHLSGFANNLLAVLFNVYSETLPHFRGTILQCINAYLSITPEQVCRNFGISPKVVCC
;
A
#
# COMPACT_ATOMS: atom_id res chain seq x y z
N MET A 1 -3.70 6.44 49.68
CA MET A 1 -2.73 7.49 49.29
C MET A 1 -1.35 6.87 49.15
N ILE A 2 -0.76 6.92 47.96
CA ILE A 2 0.63 6.50 47.74
C ILE A 2 1.51 7.65 48.25
N HIS A 3 2.21 7.44 49.38
CA HIS A 3 3.11 8.46 49.91
C HIS A 3 4.24 8.76 48.94
N LYS A 4 4.57 10.05 48.70
CA LYS A 4 5.68 10.48 47.85
C LYS A 4 7.04 9.90 48.23
N GLU A 5 7.19 9.44 49.46
CA GLU A 5 8.40 8.84 50.04
C GLU A 5 8.45 7.31 49.92
N ALA A 6 7.39 6.66 49.41
CA ALA A 6 7.38 5.21 49.29
C ALA A 6 8.43 4.71 48.27
N GLU A 7 8.94 3.49 48.49
CA GLU A 7 9.92 2.84 47.62
C GLU A 7 9.35 2.64 46.19
N ALA A 8 10.17 2.86 45.18
CA ALA A 8 9.76 2.77 43.78
C ALA A 8 9.14 1.42 43.35
N PRO A 9 9.58 0.25 43.86
CA PRO A 9 8.92 -1.04 43.58
C PRO A 9 7.50 -1.11 44.11
N LEU A 10 7.25 -0.62 45.33
CA LEU A 10 5.92 -0.61 45.93
C LEU A 10 4.94 0.28 45.16
N ILE A 11 5.39 1.47 44.75
CA ILE A 11 4.57 2.39 43.95
C ILE A 11 4.20 1.76 42.58
N ARG A 12 5.15 1.12 41.92
CA ARG A 12 4.88 0.44 40.63
C ARG A 12 3.90 -0.73 40.79
N ALA A 13 4.01 -1.51 41.87
CA ALA A 13 3.04 -2.56 42.16
C ALA A 13 1.65 -1.99 42.44
N ALA A 14 1.55 -0.89 43.20
CA ALA A 14 0.29 -0.22 43.48
C ALA A 14 -0.36 0.37 42.20
N ILE A 15 0.43 0.92 41.27
CA ILE A 15 -0.06 1.36 39.93
C ILE A 15 -0.66 0.15 39.19
N GLY A 16 -0.01 -1.02 39.19
CA GLY A 16 -0.53 -2.23 38.53
C GLY A 16 -1.87 -2.71 39.12
N VAL A 17 -2.01 -2.65 40.45
CA VAL A 17 -3.29 -2.98 41.11
C VAL A 17 -4.38 -1.98 40.75
N LEU A 18 -4.08 -0.67 40.75
CA LEU A 18 -5.04 0.37 40.33
C LEU A 18 -5.46 0.21 38.87
N GLU A 19 -4.53 -0.06 37.98
CA GLU A 19 -4.81 -0.35 36.57
C GLU A 19 -5.82 -1.49 36.44
N SER A 20 -5.56 -2.63 37.04
CA SER A 20 -6.43 -3.82 36.98
C SER A 20 -7.81 -3.55 37.59
N LEU A 21 -7.88 -2.78 38.67
CA LEU A 21 -9.16 -2.40 39.26
C LEU A 21 -9.95 -1.42 38.41
N LEU A 22 -9.30 -0.45 37.78
CA LEU A 22 -9.96 0.60 36.97
C LEU A 22 -10.55 0.06 35.69
N VAL A 23 -9.87 -0.89 35.03
CA VAL A 23 -10.33 -1.51 33.78
C VAL A 23 -11.65 -2.29 33.98
N VAL A 24 -11.93 -2.82 35.14
CA VAL A 24 -13.14 -3.63 35.40
C VAL A 24 -14.30 -2.83 36.01
N GLN A 25 -14.17 -1.50 36.18
CA GLN A 25 -15.23 -0.68 36.75
C GLN A 25 -16.40 -0.48 35.79
N ASN A 26 -17.61 -0.50 36.30
CA ASN A 26 -18.84 -0.21 35.54
C ASN A 26 -19.10 1.30 35.39
N ALA A 27 -20.07 1.66 34.55
CA ALA A 27 -20.43 3.04 34.27
C ALA A 27 -20.88 3.82 35.53
N ASP A 28 -21.61 3.17 36.45
CA ASP A 28 -22.12 3.79 37.67
C ASP A 28 -20.96 4.17 38.63
N ALA A 29 -19.95 3.34 38.72
CA ALA A 29 -18.75 3.69 39.51
C ALA A 29 -18.01 4.92 38.93
N TRP A 30 -17.96 5.04 37.61
CA TRP A 30 -17.36 6.20 36.94
C TRP A 30 -18.21 7.47 37.06
N ALA A 31 -19.50 7.41 37.33
CA ALA A 31 -20.34 8.56 37.61
C ALA A 31 -20.01 9.26 38.96
N LEU A 32 -19.37 8.55 39.89
CA LEU A 32 -18.99 9.09 41.19
C LEU A 32 -17.92 10.19 41.07
N PRO A 33 -18.03 11.31 41.84
CA PRO A 33 -17.08 12.41 41.76
C PRO A 33 -15.72 12.04 42.39
N ALA A 34 -14.66 12.74 42.00
CA ALA A 34 -13.30 12.53 42.51
C ALA A 34 -13.13 12.93 44.00
N SER A 35 -14.09 13.62 44.59
CA SER A 35 -14.09 13.99 45.98
C SER A 35 -14.31 12.80 46.94
N VAL A 36 -14.94 11.73 46.48
CA VAL A 36 -15.13 10.49 47.21
C VAL A 36 -14.15 9.40 46.75
N VAL A 37 -14.14 8.24 47.43
CA VAL A 37 -13.39 7.08 46.93
C VAL A 37 -14.06 6.56 45.66
N SER A 38 -13.44 6.83 44.51
CA SER A 38 -14.02 6.58 43.18
C SER A 38 -12.92 6.28 42.14
N PRO A 39 -13.27 5.67 41.00
CA PRO A 39 -12.34 5.48 39.89
C PRO A 39 -11.71 6.80 39.42
N ARG A 40 -12.47 7.90 39.37
CA ARG A 40 -11.95 9.24 38.97
C ARG A 40 -10.87 9.74 39.93
N ARG A 41 -11.00 9.48 41.24
CA ARG A 41 -9.96 9.82 42.22
C ARG A 41 -8.69 9.00 42.03
N ALA A 42 -8.83 7.73 41.69
CA ALA A 42 -7.69 6.86 41.38
C ALA A 42 -6.95 7.33 40.10
N VAL A 43 -7.68 7.70 39.06
CA VAL A 43 -7.10 8.28 37.82
C VAL A 43 -6.40 9.62 38.12
N ALA A 44 -6.97 10.48 38.97
CA ALA A 44 -6.29 11.71 39.39
C ALA A 44 -4.95 11.41 40.10
N GLY A 45 -4.89 10.32 40.88
CA GLY A 45 -3.63 9.82 41.47
C GLY A 45 -2.62 9.35 40.43
N LEU A 46 -3.06 8.64 39.38
CA LEU A 46 -2.19 8.21 38.25
C LEU A 46 -1.66 9.39 37.47
N LEU A 47 -2.51 10.41 37.20
CA LEU A 47 -2.09 11.66 36.55
C LEU A 47 -1.02 12.41 37.37
N GLY A 48 -1.13 12.42 38.71
CA GLY A 48 -0.09 12.96 39.56
C GLY A 48 1.24 12.20 39.48
N LEU A 49 1.17 10.86 39.34
CA LEU A 49 2.35 9.99 39.21
C LEU A 49 2.96 10.04 37.78
N SER A 50 2.20 10.41 36.77
CA SER A 50 2.73 10.61 35.41
C SER A 50 3.69 11.81 35.29
N SER A 51 3.70 12.68 36.31
CA SER A 51 4.65 13.80 36.45
C SER A 51 5.71 13.55 37.53
N ASP A 52 5.87 12.31 38.03
CA ASP A 52 6.85 11.97 39.07
C ASP A 52 8.30 12.15 38.55
N HIS A 53 9.19 12.64 39.39
CA HIS A 53 10.60 12.85 39.06
C HIS A 53 11.32 11.55 38.67
N ARG A 54 10.87 10.39 39.16
CA ARG A 54 11.44 9.05 38.91
C ARG A 54 10.94 8.49 37.54
N PRO A 55 11.81 8.30 36.55
CA PRO A 55 11.38 7.92 35.18
C PRO A 55 10.59 6.59 35.13
N LYS A 56 10.98 5.59 35.94
CA LYS A 56 10.30 4.28 35.96
C LYS A 56 8.88 4.34 36.52
N ILE A 57 8.60 5.26 37.44
CA ILE A 57 7.25 5.48 37.99
C ILE A 57 6.42 6.23 36.96
N ARG A 58 6.96 7.32 36.40
CA ARG A 58 6.30 8.12 35.38
C ARG A 58 5.86 7.25 34.20
N LYS A 59 6.79 6.46 33.63
CA LYS A 59 6.47 5.53 32.54
C LYS A 59 5.34 4.55 32.93
N ARG A 60 5.45 3.90 34.10
CA ARG A 60 4.44 2.93 34.53
C ARG A 60 3.06 3.56 34.76
N ALA A 61 3.01 4.81 35.21
CA ALA A 61 1.75 5.55 35.37
C ALA A 61 1.14 5.89 34.01
N CYS A 62 1.95 6.31 33.03
CA CYS A 62 1.50 6.55 31.66
C CYS A 62 0.96 5.28 31.01
N ASP A 63 1.68 4.16 31.12
CA ASP A 63 1.23 2.86 30.58
C ASP A 63 -0.13 2.44 31.18
N ALA A 64 -0.31 2.66 32.49
CA ALA A 64 -1.57 2.38 33.17
C ALA A 64 -2.72 3.30 32.70
N LEU A 65 -2.45 4.57 32.49
CA LEU A 65 -3.45 5.52 31.95
C LEU A 65 -3.91 5.11 30.55
N VAL A 66 -2.99 4.76 29.65
CA VAL A 66 -3.33 4.26 28.30
C VAL A 66 -4.25 3.05 28.40
N LYS A 67 -3.88 2.06 29.20
CA LYS A 67 -4.66 0.83 29.35
C LYS A 67 -6.06 1.06 29.93
N VAL A 68 -6.19 1.97 30.88
CA VAL A 68 -7.50 2.34 31.44
C VAL A 68 -8.35 3.02 30.39
N LEU A 69 -7.81 4.03 29.68
CA LEU A 69 -8.55 4.80 28.68
C LEU A 69 -8.95 3.97 27.43
N GLN A 70 -8.15 2.97 27.07
CA GLN A 70 -8.46 2.03 25.99
C GLN A 70 -9.54 1.00 26.33
N ASN A 71 -9.98 0.92 27.61
CA ASN A 71 -11.01 0.00 28.05
C ASN A 71 -12.17 0.77 28.70
N PRO A 72 -12.97 1.53 27.92
CA PRO A 72 -14.13 2.23 28.43
C PRO A 72 -15.18 1.23 28.92
N PRO A 73 -15.93 1.55 29.98
CA PRO A 73 -17.07 0.74 30.37
C PRO A 73 -18.15 0.79 29.26
N PRO A 74 -19.03 -0.23 29.16
CA PRO A 74 -20.11 -0.22 28.19
C PRO A 74 -20.94 1.06 28.33
N SER A 75 -20.91 1.92 27.30
CA SER A 75 -21.57 3.23 27.25
C SER A 75 -21.85 3.60 25.80
N PRO A 76 -22.89 4.42 25.53
CA PRO A 76 -23.12 4.98 24.19
C PRO A 76 -22.02 5.95 23.70
N SER A 77 -21.20 6.48 24.61
CA SER A 77 -20.08 7.37 24.28
C SER A 77 -18.84 6.57 23.91
N LEU A 78 -18.15 6.98 22.85
CA LEU A 78 -16.84 6.43 22.44
C LEU A 78 -15.73 6.91 23.41
N ASP A 79 -15.89 8.08 24.03
CA ASP A 79 -14.93 8.64 24.98
C ASP A 79 -15.04 7.91 26.33
N HIS A 80 -13.87 7.64 26.94
CA HIS A 80 -13.84 7.10 28.30
C HIS A 80 -14.37 8.12 29.31
N PRO A 81 -15.15 7.73 30.35
CA PRO A 81 -15.71 8.66 31.34
C PRO A 81 -14.66 9.52 32.08
N ALA A 82 -13.40 9.11 32.10
CA ALA A 82 -12.30 9.89 32.67
C ALA A 82 -11.59 10.79 31.63
N ALA A 83 -11.92 10.71 30.34
CA ALA A 83 -11.22 11.41 29.26
C ALA A 83 -11.20 12.93 29.45
N ASP A 84 -12.36 13.52 29.77
CA ASP A 84 -12.47 14.96 30.05
C ASP A 84 -11.55 15.44 31.17
N MET A 85 -11.48 14.68 32.26
CA MET A 85 -10.64 15.00 33.41
C MET A 85 -9.15 14.85 33.07
N CYS A 86 -8.79 13.82 32.33
CA CYS A 86 -7.42 13.59 31.87
C CYS A 86 -6.96 14.72 30.94
N ALA A 87 -7.76 15.06 29.94
CA ALA A 87 -7.46 16.09 28.96
C ALA A 87 -7.38 17.49 29.62
N GLU A 88 -8.33 17.83 30.52
CA GLU A 88 -8.32 19.11 31.22
C GLU A 88 -7.10 19.25 32.12
N THR A 89 -6.73 18.21 32.85
CA THR A 89 -5.55 18.23 33.70
C THR A 89 -4.28 18.37 32.87
N ALA A 90 -4.16 17.62 31.76
CA ALA A 90 -3.01 17.67 30.88
C ALA A 90 -2.87 19.03 30.19
N LEU A 91 -3.96 19.60 29.64
CA LEU A 91 -3.97 20.95 29.03
C LEU A 91 -3.57 22.04 30.01
N ARG A 92 -4.15 22.01 31.22
CA ARG A 92 -3.81 22.96 32.28
C ARG A 92 -2.32 22.88 32.64
N THR A 93 -1.81 21.65 32.84
CA THR A 93 -0.39 21.44 33.16
C THR A 93 0.51 21.95 32.03
N LEU A 94 0.19 21.64 30.77
CA LEU A 94 0.95 22.10 29.62
C LEU A 94 0.95 23.63 29.52
N LYS A 95 -0.21 24.28 29.71
CA LYS A 95 -0.35 25.72 29.67
C LYS A 95 0.47 26.39 30.76
N GLU A 96 0.35 25.95 32.02
CA GLU A 96 1.10 26.47 33.17
C GLU A 96 2.62 26.38 32.96
N LYS A 97 3.08 25.25 32.38
CA LYS A 97 4.50 25.04 32.08
C LYS A 97 4.98 25.92 30.91
N ALA A 98 4.17 26.06 29.86
CA ALA A 98 4.48 26.93 28.74
C ALA A 98 4.56 28.41 29.16
N GLU A 99 3.63 28.88 29.99
CA GLU A 99 3.64 30.23 30.56
C GLU A 99 4.86 30.49 31.45
N SER A 100 5.28 29.50 32.28
CA SER A 100 6.44 29.65 33.14
C SER A 100 7.74 29.81 32.35
N VAL A 101 7.88 29.09 31.22
CA VAL A 101 9.02 29.24 30.30
C VAL A 101 9.04 30.64 29.65
N SER A 102 7.89 31.17 29.25
CA SER A 102 7.77 32.49 28.61
C SER A 102 8.10 33.62 29.57
N VAL A 103 7.71 33.54 30.84
CA VAL A 103 8.03 34.53 31.91
C VAL A 103 9.51 34.47 32.28
N GLY A 104 10.12 33.28 32.33
CA GLY A 104 11.56 33.09 32.57
C GLY A 104 12.43 33.79 31.54
N LYS A 105 12.08 33.69 30.24
CA LYS A 105 12.76 34.43 29.14
C LYS A 105 12.71 35.95 29.31
N LYS A 106 11.59 36.51 29.74
CA LYS A 106 11.43 37.97 29.98
C LYS A 106 12.28 38.50 31.14
N ARG A 107 12.68 37.64 32.09
CA ARG A 107 13.46 38.03 33.28
C ARG A 107 14.96 37.78 33.14
N GLY A 108 15.47 37.46 31.94
CA GLY A 108 16.91 37.27 31.70
C GLY A 108 17.55 36.05 32.43
N ARG A 109 16.75 35.19 33.04
CA ARG A 109 17.20 33.86 33.51
C ARG A 109 17.14 32.93 32.31
N GLU A 110 18.29 32.39 31.93
CA GLU A 110 18.36 31.34 30.92
C GLU A 110 17.40 30.23 31.31
N GLY A 111 16.38 30.01 30.46
CA GLY A 111 15.25 29.14 30.74
C GLY A 111 15.57 27.64 30.62
N GLN A 112 16.74 27.17 31.07
CA GLN A 112 17.15 25.77 31.01
C GLN A 112 16.43 24.87 32.02
N ASP A 113 15.97 25.42 33.17
CA ASP A 113 15.43 24.58 34.25
C ASP A 113 13.98 24.04 34.04
N HIS A 114 13.19 24.66 33.17
CA HIS A 114 11.77 24.26 32.99
C HIS A 114 11.50 23.45 31.74
N GLN A 115 12.47 23.23 30.88
CA GLN A 115 12.32 22.48 29.62
C GLN A 115 11.96 21.01 29.84
N PRO A 116 12.56 20.25 30.79
CA PRO A 116 12.20 18.85 31.05
C PRO A 116 10.74 18.70 31.49
N GLU A 117 10.21 19.64 32.29
CA GLU A 117 8.83 19.59 32.77
C GLU A 117 7.82 19.82 31.65
N LEU A 118 8.14 20.72 30.70
CA LEU A 118 7.30 20.98 29.53
C LEU A 118 7.30 19.77 28.56
N ILE A 119 8.45 19.13 28.36
CA ILE A 119 8.57 17.88 27.59
C ILE A 119 7.74 16.77 28.26
N HIS A 120 7.80 16.63 29.58
CA HIS A 120 6.99 15.64 30.29
C HIS A 120 5.48 15.92 30.17
N ALA A 121 5.07 17.19 30.14
CA ALA A 121 3.67 17.57 29.92
C ALA A 121 3.22 17.22 28.48
N LEU A 122 4.05 17.43 27.46
CA LEU A 122 3.79 17.00 26.10
C LEU A 122 3.72 15.47 25.97
N GLN A 123 4.62 14.76 26.64
CA GLN A 123 4.60 13.28 26.70
C GLN A 123 3.32 12.74 27.37
N LEU A 124 2.81 13.42 28.39
CA LEU A 124 1.52 13.06 29.01
C LEU A 124 0.37 13.23 28.01
N ILE A 125 0.35 14.34 27.26
CA ILE A 125 -0.67 14.55 26.20
C ILE A 125 -0.57 13.47 25.13
N LYS A 126 0.65 13.18 24.63
CA LYS A 126 0.87 12.09 23.69
C LYS A 126 0.31 10.77 24.22
N THR A 127 0.60 10.47 25.50
CA THR A 127 0.11 9.26 26.18
C THR A 127 -1.42 9.18 26.18
N ILE A 128 -2.11 10.26 26.51
CA ILE A 128 -3.59 10.30 26.56
C ILE A 128 -4.16 10.21 25.15
N ALA A 129 -3.59 10.93 24.18
CA ALA A 129 -4.03 10.94 22.79
C ALA A 129 -3.82 9.57 22.09
N THR A 130 -2.80 8.82 22.47
CA THR A 130 -2.55 7.46 21.93
C THR A 130 -3.66 6.45 22.33
N ALA A 131 -4.39 6.74 23.41
CA ALA A 131 -5.49 5.89 23.83
C ALA A 131 -6.77 6.27 23.04
N SER A 132 -7.29 5.34 22.24
CA SER A 132 -8.58 5.52 21.55
C SER A 132 -9.67 5.92 22.57
N GLY A 133 -10.40 7.01 22.30
CA GLY A 133 -11.36 7.57 23.26
C GLY A 133 -10.74 8.25 24.49
N GLY A 134 -9.42 8.47 24.49
CA GLY A 134 -8.70 9.12 25.59
C GLY A 134 -8.67 10.63 25.53
N TRP A 135 -8.77 11.21 24.33
CA TRP A 135 -8.80 12.67 24.14
C TRP A 135 -10.17 13.14 23.62
N PRO A 136 -10.91 13.99 24.35
CA PRO A 136 -12.23 14.44 23.95
C PRO A 136 -12.18 15.36 22.73
N SER A 137 -13.02 15.12 21.73
CA SER A 137 -13.13 15.92 20.49
C SER A 137 -13.36 17.40 20.79
N LYS A 138 -14.15 17.71 21.81
CA LYS A 138 -14.46 19.09 22.24
C LYS A 138 -13.25 19.89 22.72
N LYS A 139 -12.16 19.21 23.11
CA LYS A 139 -10.92 19.85 23.60
C LYS A 139 -9.79 19.83 22.57
N MET A 140 -10.08 19.36 21.37
CA MET A 140 -9.10 19.22 20.29
C MET A 140 -8.56 20.58 19.84
N ASP A 141 -9.43 21.54 19.61
CA ASP A 141 -9.03 22.89 19.16
C ASP A 141 -8.06 23.56 20.14
N ALA A 142 -8.39 23.50 21.44
CA ALA A 142 -7.53 24.09 22.47
C ALA A 142 -6.15 23.41 22.54
N LEU A 143 -6.09 22.10 22.30
CA LEU A 143 -4.83 21.36 22.22
C LEU A 143 -4.03 21.79 20.99
N CYS A 144 -4.64 21.81 19.81
CA CYS A 144 -3.97 22.21 18.57
C CYS A 144 -3.41 23.63 18.64
N GLU A 145 -4.17 24.61 19.16
CA GLU A 145 -3.70 25.99 19.35
C GLU A 145 -2.49 26.06 20.27
N LEU A 146 -2.51 25.30 21.37
CA LEU A 146 -1.41 25.27 22.34
C LEU A 146 -0.17 24.60 21.74
N LEU A 147 -0.32 23.49 21.02
CA LEU A 147 0.78 22.82 20.32
C LEU A 147 1.40 23.71 19.25
N LEU A 148 0.59 24.41 18.46
CA LEU A 148 1.08 25.38 17.47
C LEU A 148 1.88 26.52 18.11
N SER A 149 1.44 27.00 19.27
CA SER A 149 2.17 28.03 20.01
C SER A 149 3.54 27.54 20.51
N ILE A 150 3.62 26.27 20.93
CA ILE A 150 4.85 25.63 21.39
C ILE A 150 5.78 25.33 20.21
N SER A 151 5.24 24.86 19.09
CA SER A 151 6.01 24.53 17.86
C SER A 151 6.71 25.77 17.26
N ARG A 152 6.20 26.98 17.52
CA ARG A 152 6.85 28.25 17.14
C ARG A 152 7.97 28.66 18.09
N SER A 153 8.26 27.86 19.10
CA SER A 153 9.36 28.16 20.03
C SER A 153 10.73 27.93 19.36
N SER A 154 11.76 28.59 19.88
CA SER A 154 13.15 28.42 19.41
C SER A 154 13.82 27.14 19.95
N ASN A 155 13.07 26.24 20.58
CA ASN A 155 13.58 24.99 21.14
C ASN A 155 13.21 23.81 20.26
N GLU A 156 14.19 23.23 19.59
CA GLU A 156 14.01 22.12 18.64
C GLU A 156 13.36 20.87 19.27
N TYR A 157 13.73 20.53 20.52
CA TYR A 157 13.12 19.37 21.21
C TYR A 157 11.63 19.56 21.50
N LEU A 158 11.21 20.77 21.86
CA LEU A 158 9.81 21.08 22.08
C LEU A 158 9.01 21.07 20.78
N THR A 159 9.60 21.60 19.72
CA THR A 159 8.99 21.58 18.38
C THR A 159 8.84 20.14 17.88
N MET A 160 9.90 19.34 18.00
CA MET A 160 9.88 17.92 17.63
C MET A 160 8.80 17.14 18.40
N THR A 161 8.79 17.29 19.74
CA THR A 161 7.78 16.60 20.57
C THR A 161 6.36 17.07 20.27
N SER A 162 6.16 18.34 19.91
CA SER A 162 4.86 18.85 19.49
C SER A 162 4.41 18.22 18.16
N PHE A 163 5.30 18.04 17.21
CA PHE A 163 5.01 17.33 15.96
C PHE A 163 4.64 15.86 16.21
N GLU A 164 5.35 15.18 17.09
CA GLU A 164 5.00 13.80 17.49
C GLU A 164 3.59 13.71 18.11
N VAL A 165 3.17 14.73 18.85
CA VAL A 165 1.80 14.78 19.41
C VAL A 165 0.77 15.01 18.30
N PHE A 166 1.05 15.88 17.32
CA PHE A 166 0.18 16.06 16.16
C PHE A 166 0.02 14.78 15.34
N GLU A 167 1.10 14.03 15.11
CA GLU A 167 1.04 12.76 14.40
C GLU A 167 0.07 11.78 15.08
N VAL A 168 0.20 11.62 16.40
CA VAL A 168 -0.68 10.74 17.18
C VAL A 168 -2.13 11.22 17.16
N ILE A 169 -2.36 12.54 17.20
CA ILE A 169 -3.71 13.12 17.10
C ILE A 169 -4.34 12.77 15.75
N PHE A 170 -3.62 12.96 14.66
CA PHE A 170 -4.13 12.63 13.32
C PHE A 170 -4.36 11.12 13.15
N GLU A 171 -3.51 10.26 13.73
CA GLU A 171 -3.70 8.81 13.67
C GLU A 171 -4.97 8.33 14.40
N GLY A 172 -5.27 8.96 15.56
CA GLY A 172 -6.37 8.50 16.44
C GLY A 172 -7.74 9.12 16.16
N LEU A 173 -7.85 10.16 15.33
CA LEU A 173 -9.02 11.05 15.32
C LEU A 173 -9.56 11.36 13.91
N ALA A 174 -9.35 10.46 12.95
CA ALA A 174 -9.86 10.66 11.59
C ALA A 174 -11.37 10.92 11.53
N ASP A 175 -12.16 10.32 12.43
CA ASP A 175 -13.62 10.44 12.48
C ASP A 175 -14.10 11.70 13.23
N ASP A 176 -13.27 12.34 14.04
CA ASP A 176 -13.65 13.42 14.96
C ASP A 176 -13.34 14.83 14.44
N PHE A 177 -12.55 14.94 13.37
CA PHE A 177 -12.22 16.26 12.81
C PHE A 177 -13.39 16.90 12.07
N SER A 178 -13.72 18.12 12.47
CA SER A 178 -14.61 18.97 11.70
C SER A 178 -13.97 19.29 10.34
N SER A 179 -14.68 18.99 9.27
CA SER A 179 -14.26 19.27 7.89
C SER A 179 -13.85 20.74 7.65
N ALA A 180 -14.37 21.68 8.46
CA ALA A 180 -14.07 23.11 8.35
C ALA A 180 -12.72 23.52 8.97
N LYS A 181 -12.18 22.77 9.93
CA LYS A 181 -10.98 23.15 10.70
C LYS A 181 -9.71 22.48 10.24
N LEU A 182 -9.82 21.27 9.70
CA LEU A 182 -8.69 20.48 9.23
C LEU A 182 -7.84 21.19 8.17
N PRO A 183 -8.41 21.82 7.12
CA PRO A 183 -7.63 22.54 6.11
C PRO A 183 -6.79 23.66 6.72
N ARG A 184 -7.37 24.46 7.63
CA ARG A 184 -6.65 25.55 8.30
C ARG A 184 -5.52 25.02 9.19
N LEU A 185 -5.74 23.90 9.89
CA LEU A 185 -4.70 23.30 10.71
C LEU A 185 -3.51 22.83 9.84
N LEU A 186 -3.80 22.17 8.72
CA LEU A 186 -2.77 21.75 7.76
C LEU A 186 -2.02 22.93 7.15
N GLU A 187 -2.70 24.03 6.80
CA GLU A 187 -2.04 25.25 6.32
C GLU A 187 -1.05 25.80 7.35
N VAL A 188 -1.46 25.92 8.61
CA VAL A 188 -0.58 26.44 9.68
C VAL A 188 0.60 25.48 9.93
N ILE A 189 0.37 24.17 9.93
CA ILE A 189 1.46 23.19 10.07
C ILE A 189 2.42 23.28 8.87
N THR A 190 1.91 23.49 7.66
CA THR A 190 2.72 23.69 6.46
C THR A 190 3.59 24.95 6.56
N GLU A 191 3.06 26.06 7.13
CA GLU A 191 3.83 27.27 7.38
C GLU A 191 4.97 27.08 8.41
N LEU A 192 4.83 26.11 9.32
CA LEU A 192 5.85 25.76 10.32
C LEU A 192 6.99 24.88 9.75
N ARG A 193 7.08 24.76 8.43
CA ARG A 193 8.10 23.94 7.75
C ARG A 193 9.52 24.29 8.23
N PRO A 194 10.27 23.32 8.77
CA PRO A 194 11.68 23.50 9.13
C PRO A 194 12.57 23.79 7.92
N SER A 195 13.84 24.16 8.18
CA SER A 195 14.85 24.29 7.12
C SER A 195 15.05 22.95 6.40
N GLN A 196 15.31 23.00 5.09
CA GLN A 196 15.55 21.80 4.27
C GLN A 196 16.77 20.97 4.73
N SER A 197 17.70 21.57 5.47
CA SER A 197 18.88 20.92 6.02
C SER A 197 18.69 20.44 7.46
N ASP A 198 17.56 20.72 8.08
CA ASP A 198 17.31 20.35 9.48
C ASP A 198 16.94 18.87 9.60
N SER A 199 17.96 18.05 9.91
CA SER A 199 17.79 16.62 10.06
C SER A 199 17.07 16.18 11.34
N GLN A 200 16.82 17.09 12.28
CA GLN A 200 16.13 16.83 13.54
C GLN A 200 14.63 17.10 13.43
N LEU A 201 14.25 18.24 12.87
CA LEU A 201 12.88 18.70 12.83
C LEU A 201 12.13 18.32 11.54
N LEU A 202 12.83 18.16 10.43
CA LEU A 202 12.19 17.90 9.15
C LEU A 202 11.51 16.52 9.07
N PRO A 203 12.12 15.40 9.52
CA PRO A 203 11.47 14.10 9.51
C PRO A 203 10.16 14.05 10.32
N PRO A 204 10.10 14.50 11.59
CA PRO A 204 8.83 14.52 12.33
C PRO A 204 7.80 15.48 11.73
N TRP A 205 8.21 16.60 11.13
CA TRP A 205 7.29 17.49 10.42
C TRP A 205 6.70 16.80 9.18
N VAL A 206 7.51 16.09 8.40
CA VAL A 206 7.04 15.31 7.24
C VAL A 206 6.05 14.23 7.67
N ALA A 207 6.29 13.55 8.81
CA ALA A 207 5.37 12.55 9.35
C ALA A 207 4.00 13.16 9.71
N VAL A 208 3.98 14.35 10.32
CA VAL A 208 2.74 15.08 10.62
C VAL A 208 1.99 15.45 9.35
N ILE A 209 2.68 15.95 8.33
CA ILE A 209 2.07 16.29 7.03
C ILE A 209 1.48 15.03 6.38
N SER A 210 2.21 13.91 6.40
CA SER A 210 1.73 12.63 5.86
C SER A 210 0.41 12.21 6.52
N ARG A 211 0.38 12.16 7.86
CA ARG A 211 -0.82 11.78 8.62
C ARG A 211 -1.97 12.78 8.44
N GLY A 212 -1.66 14.06 8.42
CA GLY A 212 -2.67 15.10 8.18
C GLY A 212 -3.36 14.97 6.82
N TYR A 213 -2.60 14.62 5.77
CA TYR A 213 -3.15 14.37 4.44
C TYR A 213 -3.94 13.05 4.37
N ASP A 214 -3.50 11.99 5.07
CA ASP A 214 -4.26 10.74 5.18
C ASP A 214 -5.67 11.00 5.76
N VAL A 215 -5.76 11.80 6.83
CA VAL A 215 -7.05 12.19 7.43
C VAL A 215 -7.84 13.12 6.50
N ALA A 216 -7.18 14.09 5.87
CA ALA A 216 -7.84 15.01 4.94
C ALA A 216 -8.44 14.28 3.75
N ALA A 217 -7.77 13.25 3.24
CA ALA A 217 -8.27 12.42 2.15
C ALA A 217 -9.54 11.64 2.53
N GLN A 218 -9.70 11.24 3.80
CA GLN A 218 -10.92 10.59 4.29
C GLN A 218 -12.08 11.57 4.48
N VAL A 219 -11.79 12.79 4.97
CA VAL A 219 -12.82 13.79 5.32
C VAL A 219 -13.22 14.64 4.11
N GLN A 220 -12.26 15.02 3.27
CA GLN A 220 -12.42 15.91 2.11
C GLN A 220 -11.57 15.41 0.93
N PRO A 221 -11.91 14.28 0.31
CA PRO A 221 -11.08 13.65 -0.72
C PRO A 221 -10.81 14.58 -1.91
N ASP A 222 -11.83 15.26 -2.45
CA ASP A 222 -11.69 16.10 -3.64
C ASP A 222 -10.80 17.32 -3.40
N GLU A 223 -10.96 18.01 -2.27
CA GLU A 223 -10.13 19.16 -1.92
C GLU A 223 -8.67 18.75 -1.66
N THR A 224 -8.48 17.61 -1.00
CA THR A 224 -7.17 17.04 -0.72
C THR A 224 -6.45 16.65 -2.02
N LEU A 225 -7.16 16.01 -2.95
CA LEU A 225 -6.63 15.65 -4.26
C LEU A 225 -6.20 16.89 -5.07
N MET A 226 -6.99 17.96 -5.04
CA MET A 226 -6.64 19.21 -5.75
C MET A 226 -5.37 19.88 -5.22
N LYS A 227 -5.09 19.79 -3.92
CA LYS A 227 -3.89 20.36 -3.27
C LYS A 227 -2.68 19.41 -3.34
N LEU A 228 -2.92 18.14 -3.65
CA LEU A 228 -1.90 17.10 -3.61
C LEU A 228 -0.67 17.39 -4.48
N PRO A 229 -0.78 17.86 -5.75
CA PRO A 229 0.41 18.09 -6.59
C PRO A 229 1.39 19.10 -5.99
N ASP A 230 0.89 20.19 -5.44
CA ASP A 230 1.74 21.25 -4.86
C ASP A 230 2.46 20.75 -3.60
N MET A 231 1.77 19.96 -2.76
CA MET A 231 2.37 19.34 -1.59
C MET A 231 3.34 18.23 -1.98
N PHE A 232 3.00 17.44 -2.99
CA PHE A 232 3.88 16.41 -3.53
C PHE A 232 5.20 17.01 -4.00
N ASP A 233 5.16 18.10 -4.78
CA ASP A 233 6.35 18.80 -5.26
C ASP A 233 7.20 19.37 -4.11
N MET A 234 6.56 19.89 -3.07
CA MET A 234 7.24 20.39 -1.88
C MET A 234 8.02 19.27 -1.17
N ILE A 235 7.40 18.14 -0.92
CA ILE A 235 8.04 17.00 -0.23
C ILE A 235 9.09 16.34 -1.13
N ALA A 236 8.85 16.25 -2.43
CA ALA A 236 9.76 15.68 -3.42
C ALA A 236 11.15 16.36 -3.43
N GLN A 237 11.20 17.66 -3.15
CA GLN A 237 12.47 18.38 -3.04
C GLN A 237 13.40 17.81 -1.96
N PHE A 238 12.86 17.23 -0.89
CA PHE A 238 13.64 16.65 0.20
C PHE A 238 14.34 15.35 -0.18
N LEU A 239 13.95 14.69 -1.26
CA LEU A 239 14.68 13.55 -1.82
C LEU A 239 16.09 13.92 -2.32
N ALA A 240 16.36 15.20 -2.61
CA ALA A 240 17.70 15.68 -2.94
C ALA A 240 18.56 15.98 -1.71
N SER A 241 18.06 15.77 -0.49
CA SER A 241 18.81 16.02 0.74
C SER A 241 20.04 15.09 0.87
N PRO A 242 21.16 15.59 1.39
CA PRO A 242 22.31 14.74 1.74
C PRO A 242 21.98 13.80 2.92
N SER A 243 21.02 14.14 3.78
CA SER A 243 20.61 13.33 4.92
C SER A 243 19.74 12.15 4.47
N HIS A 244 20.19 10.93 4.77
CA HIS A 244 19.44 9.70 4.47
C HIS A 244 18.08 9.64 5.20
N ASN A 245 18.03 10.08 6.47
CA ASN A 245 16.78 10.09 7.24
C ASN A 245 15.74 11.02 6.60
N ILE A 246 16.15 12.19 6.11
CA ILE A 246 15.23 13.11 5.41
C ILE A 246 14.71 12.46 4.12
N ARG A 247 15.58 11.80 3.34
CA ARG A 247 15.16 11.12 2.10
C ARG A 247 14.15 10.00 2.36
N ILE A 248 14.41 9.17 3.38
CA ILE A 248 13.49 8.09 3.77
C ILE A 248 12.12 8.69 4.15
N SER A 249 12.09 9.65 5.09
CA SER A 249 10.83 10.26 5.53
C SER A 249 10.07 10.91 4.37
N ALA A 250 10.77 11.59 3.45
CA ALA A 250 10.15 12.16 2.25
C ALA A 250 9.57 11.07 1.34
N SER A 251 10.32 9.98 1.10
CA SER A 251 9.86 8.86 0.28
C SER A 251 8.61 8.20 0.89
N GLU A 252 8.62 7.92 2.18
CA GLU A 252 7.47 7.33 2.90
C GLU A 252 6.23 8.22 2.83
N CYS A 253 6.40 9.54 3.00
CA CYS A 253 5.32 10.50 2.88
C CYS A 253 4.73 10.53 1.45
N LEU A 254 5.58 10.57 0.42
CA LEU A 254 5.13 10.56 -0.98
C LEU A 254 4.42 9.25 -1.33
N VAL A 255 4.90 8.12 -0.83
CA VAL A 255 4.23 6.81 -0.97
C VAL A 255 2.87 6.82 -0.29
N SER A 256 2.75 7.37 0.93
CA SER A 256 1.49 7.51 1.65
C SER A 256 0.49 8.41 0.87
N PHE A 257 0.96 9.52 0.33
CA PHE A 257 0.13 10.41 -0.49
C PHE A 257 -0.47 9.68 -1.70
N LEU A 258 0.35 8.90 -2.42
CA LEU A 258 -0.08 8.15 -3.59
C LEU A 258 -1.06 7.03 -3.23
N ALA A 259 -0.86 6.39 -2.08
CA ALA A 259 -1.70 5.29 -1.63
C ALA A 259 -3.05 5.74 -1.07
N ASN A 260 -3.11 6.90 -0.39
CA ASN A 260 -4.26 7.29 0.41
C ASN A 260 -5.01 8.52 -0.13
N CYS A 261 -4.34 9.40 -0.92
CA CYS A 261 -4.93 10.66 -1.35
C CYS A 261 -5.46 10.63 -2.80
N ILE A 262 -5.37 9.52 -3.49
CA ILE A 262 -5.96 9.32 -4.82
C ILE A 262 -7.11 8.32 -4.69
N PRO A 263 -8.38 8.79 -4.67
CA PRO A 263 -9.53 7.90 -4.50
C PRO A 263 -9.74 7.00 -5.72
N ASP A 264 -10.32 5.82 -5.52
CA ASP A 264 -10.55 4.84 -6.60
C ASP A 264 -11.45 5.37 -7.74
N ASN A 265 -12.41 6.26 -7.43
CA ASN A 265 -13.26 6.88 -8.44
C ASN A 265 -12.46 7.71 -9.47
N VAL A 266 -11.36 8.33 -9.06
CA VAL A 266 -10.43 9.05 -9.97
C VAL A 266 -9.78 8.12 -10.99
N ILE A 267 -9.64 6.85 -10.64
CA ILE A 267 -9.08 5.83 -11.53
C ILE A 267 -10.18 5.18 -12.39
N ILE A 268 -11.34 4.92 -11.81
CA ILE A 268 -12.46 4.27 -12.50
C ILE A 268 -13.10 5.24 -13.50
N GLU A 269 -13.50 6.43 -13.06
CA GLU A 269 -14.23 7.41 -13.86
C GLU A 269 -13.75 8.84 -13.55
N PRO A 270 -12.54 9.24 -14.03
CA PRO A 270 -11.97 10.55 -13.75
C PRO A 270 -12.76 11.69 -14.40
N SER A 271 -12.90 12.78 -13.66
CA SER A 271 -13.30 14.06 -14.22
C SER A 271 -12.12 14.72 -15.00
N ILE A 272 -12.41 15.75 -15.79
CA ILE A 272 -11.38 16.55 -16.47
C ILE A 272 -10.39 17.18 -15.47
N PHE A 273 -10.84 17.48 -14.26
CA PHE A 273 -9.99 18.02 -13.18
C PHE A 273 -9.07 16.94 -12.62
N ASP A 274 -9.58 15.73 -12.43
CA ASP A 274 -8.79 14.59 -11.94
C ASP A 274 -7.69 14.22 -12.94
N GLU A 275 -8.01 14.20 -14.23
CA GLU A 275 -7.00 13.97 -15.27
C GLU A 275 -5.85 14.98 -15.20
N LYS A 276 -6.15 16.27 -15.00
CA LYS A 276 -5.13 17.32 -14.84
C LYS A 276 -4.28 17.14 -13.56
N VAL A 277 -4.87 16.64 -12.48
CA VAL A 277 -4.11 16.32 -11.26
C VAL A 277 -3.17 15.16 -11.52
N LEU A 278 -3.64 14.08 -12.16
CA LEU A 278 -2.79 12.95 -12.53
C LEU A 278 -1.66 13.36 -13.48
N GLU A 279 -1.92 14.23 -14.47
CA GLU A 279 -0.89 14.78 -15.37
C GLU A 279 0.19 15.56 -14.61
N LYS A 280 -0.19 16.41 -13.65
CA LYS A 280 0.75 17.16 -12.81
C LYS A 280 1.61 16.22 -11.98
N LEU A 281 0.99 15.26 -11.29
CA LEU A 281 1.72 14.27 -10.49
C LEU A 281 2.67 13.43 -11.35
N ALA A 282 2.22 12.99 -12.54
CA ALA A 282 3.07 12.26 -13.47
C ALA A 282 4.29 13.08 -13.91
N LYS A 283 4.12 14.38 -14.13
CA LYS A 283 5.22 15.29 -14.46
C LYS A 283 6.23 15.37 -13.31
N SER A 284 5.75 15.55 -12.08
CA SER A 284 6.60 15.60 -10.87
C SER A 284 7.38 14.29 -10.69
N VAL A 285 6.74 13.14 -10.88
CA VAL A 285 7.39 11.82 -10.82
C VAL A 285 8.45 11.65 -11.91
N ASN A 286 8.19 12.13 -13.13
CA ASN A 286 9.19 12.14 -14.21
C ASN A 286 10.43 12.95 -13.83
N GLU A 287 10.26 14.09 -13.16
CA GLU A 287 11.37 14.94 -12.72
C GLU A 287 12.24 14.27 -11.64
N LEU A 288 11.68 13.35 -10.83
CA LEU A 288 12.43 12.55 -9.85
C LEU A 288 13.48 11.63 -10.48
N LEU A 289 13.34 11.28 -11.75
CA LEU A 289 14.31 10.46 -12.49
C LEU A 289 15.45 11.29 -13.11
N SER A 290 15.54 12.58 -12.80
CA SER A 290 16.62 13.45 -13.25
C SER A 290 17.91 13.22 -12.45
N VAL A 291 19.04 13.70 -12.98
CA VAL A 291 20.37 13.61 -12.34
C VAL A 291 20.39 14.21 -10.94
N LYS A 292 19.52 15.19 -10.66
CA LYS A 292 19.40 15.83 -9.34
C LYS A 292 19.17 14.82 -8.21
N TYR A 293 18.45 13.73 -8.48
CA TYR A 293 18.07 12.74 -7.48
C TYR A 293 18.86 11.43 -7.57
N GLN A 294 19.96 11.42 -8.31
CA GLN A 294 20.76 10.22 -8.56
C GLN A 294 21.23 9.51 -7.28
N THR A 295 21.54 10.26 -6.21
CA THR A 295 21.96 9.71 -4.92
C THR A 295 20.82 9.10 -4.11
N ALA A 296 19.57 9.32 -4.53
CA ALA A 296 18.35 8.87 -3.88
C ALA A 296 17.56 7.85 -4.71
N TRP A 297 18.21 7.12 -5.62
CA TRP A 297 17.53 6.20 -6.53
C TRP A 297 16.62 5.19 -5.83
N MET A 298 17.03 4.68 -4.64
CA MET A 298 16.22 3.70 -3.91
C MET A 298 14.91 4.31 -3.41
N GLU A 299 14.99 5.49 -2.82
CA GLU A 299 13.85 6.25 -2.33
C GLU A 299 12.95 6.70 -3.50
N VAL A 300 13.55 7.15 -4.62
CA VAL A 300 12.82 7.52 -5.84
C VAL A 300 12.09 6.31 -6.43
N PHE A 301 12.72 5.14 -6.49
CA PHE A 301 12.07 3.93 -7.02
C PHE A 301 10.88 3.48 -6.18
N ASN A 302 10.93 3.66 -4.86
CA ASN A 302 9.77 3.43 -4.00
C ASN A 302 8.59 4.33 -4.39
N VAL A 303 8.85 5.63 -4.59
CA VAL A 303 7.82 6.60 -5.02
C VAL A 303 7.30 6.28 -6.42
N VAL A 304 8.18 6.00 -7.37
CA VAL A 304 7.81 5.63 -8.74
C VAL A 304 6.96 4.35 -8.75
N GLY A 305 7.37 3.35 -7.95
CA GLY A 305 6.60 2.12 -7.80
C GLY A 305 5.20 2.35 -7.24
N ALA A 306 5.08 3.19 -6.20
CA ALA A 306 3.79 3.58 -5.64
C ALA A 306 2.92 4.38 -6.63
N THR A 307 3.55 5.16 -7.51
CA THR A 307 2.82 5.88 -8.58
C THR A 307 2.15 4.91 -9.55
N PHE A 308 2.84 3.84 -9.96
CA PHE A 308 2.20 2.81 -10.79
C PHE A 308 1.04 2.14 -10.07
N ASP A 309 1.20 1.77 -8.80
CA ASP A 309 0.15 1.15 -7.99
C ASP A 309 -1.08 2.08 -7.87
N ALA A 310 -0.86 3.39 -7.69
CA ALA A 310 -1.93 4.38 -7.55
C ALA A 310 -2.62 4.71 -8.88
N PHE A 311 -1.86 4.90 -9.97
CA PHE A 311 -2.40 5.31 -11.27
C PHE A 311 -3.03 4.16 -12.05
N ARG A 312 -2.61 2.92 -11.78
CA ARG A 312 -3.10 1.74 -12.49
C ARG A 312 -3.07 1.97 -14.01
N TRP A 313 -4.13 1.61 -14.75
CA TRP A 313 -4.21 1.78 -16.21
C TRP A 313 -4.24 3.25 -16.68
N ARG A 314 -4.53 4.22 -15.80
CA ARG A 314 -4.43 5.65 -16.13
C ARG A 314 -2.98 6.11 -16.34
N GLY A 315 -2.01 5.32 -15.89
CA GLY A 315 -0.59 5.55 -16.16
C GLY A 315 -0.20 5.44 -17.63
N VAL A 316 -1.03 4.78 -18.47
CA VAL A 316 -0.76 4.64 -19.91
C VAL A 316 -0.70 6.03 -20.57
N GLY A 317 0.40 6.30 -21.25
CA GLY A 317 0.68 7.62 -21.83
C GLY A 317 1.38 8.57 -20.86
N LEU A 318 0.89 8.71 -19.63
CA LEU A 318 1.43 9.64 -18.63
C LEU A 318 2.81 9.21 -18.12
N LEU A 319 3.02 7.90 -17.91
CA LEU A 319 4.23 7.34 -17.32
C LEU A 319 5.16 6.66 -18.34
N ASN A 320 4.93 6.83 -19.63
CA ASN A 320 5.75 6.22 -20.68
C ASN A 320 7.23 6.59 -20.57
N ASN A 321 7.54 7.86 -20.28
CA ASN A 321 8.92 8.30 -20.09
C ASN A 321 9.56 7.71 -18.84
N VAL A 322 8.77 7.50 -17.78
CA VAL A 322 9.22 6.82 -16.56
C VAL A 322 9.63 5.38 -16.89
N VAL A 323 8.76 4.63 -17.60
CA VAL A 323 9.05 3.26 -18.05
C VAL A 323 10.32 3.21 -18.89
N LYS A 324 10.45 4.13 -19.85
CA LYS A 324 11.64 4.23 -20.72
C LYS A 324 12.91 4.44 -19.91
N THR A 325 12.90 5.43 -19.03
CA THR A 325 14.07 5.79 -18.21
C THR A 325 14.50 4.64 -17.30
N ILE A 326 13.55 3.97 -16.62
CA ILE A 326 13.84 2.81 -15.78
C ILE A 326 14.38 1.65 -16.62
N GLY A 327 13.82 1.39 -17.80
CA GLY A 327 14.29 0.36 -18.73
C GLY A 327 15.70 0.62 -19.26
N ASP A 328 16.03 1.88 -19.54
CA ASP A 328 17.36 2.29 -19.98
C ASP A 328 18.38 2.14 -18.84
N LEU A 329 18.04 2.56 -17.61
CA LEU A 329 18.86 2.33 -16.41
C LEU A 329 19.10 0.83 -16.17
N ARG A 330 18.04 0.01 -16.25
CA ARG A 330 18.13 -1.44 -16.09
C ARG A 330 19.04 -2.10 -17.12
N SER A 331 19.01 -1.59 -18.35
CA SER A 331 19.84 -2.10 -19.46
C SER A 331 21.32 -1.70 -19.35
N ASN A 332 21.66 -0.75 -18.48
CA ASN A 332 23.03 -0.32 -18.25
C ASN A 332 23.74 -1.29 -17.32
N ASP A 333 24.84 -1.89 -17.79
CA ASP A 333 25.61 -2.87 -17.01
C ASP A 333 26.24 -2.30 -15.75
N ALA A 334 26.57 -1.01 -15.75
CA ALA A 334 27.15 -0.30 -14.60
C ALA A 334 26.10 0.07 -13.52
N PHE A 335 24.81 -0.06 -13.80
CA PHE A 335 23.76 0.28 -12.85
C PHE A 335 23.59 -0.79 -11.77
N ALA A 336 23.81 -0.41 -10.50
CA ALA A 336 23.76 -1.33 -9.37
C ALA A 336 22.32 -1.70 -8.92
N GLY A 337 21.34 -0.84 -9.18
CA GLY A 337 19.93 -0.98 -8.74
C GLY A 337 19.06 -1.81 -9.69
N LYS A 338 19.58 -2.86 -10.32
CA LYS A 338 18.85 -3.66 -11.31
C LYS A 338 17.63 -4.38 -10.73
N LYS A 339 17.73 -4.86 -9.48
CA LYS A 339 16.62 -5.55 -8.80
C LYS A 339 15.47 -4.60 -8.48
N GLU A 340 15.81 -3.41 -8.04
CA GLU A 340 14.86 -2.35 -7.73
C GLU A 340 14.19 -1.83 -9.00
N ALA A 341 14.93 -1.69 -10.10
CA ALA A 341 14.38 -1.39 -11.41
C ALA A 341 13.43 -2.50 -11.90
N ASP A 342 13.79 -3.77 -11.73
CA ASP A 342 12.93 -4.91 -12.06
C ASP A 342 11.62 -4.88 -11.24
N ALA A 343 11.68 -4.52 -9.95
CA ALA A 343 10.50 -4.35 -9.10
C ALA A 343 9.59 -3.22 -9.57
N VAL A 344 10.15 -2.08 -9.97
CA VAL A 344 9.38 -0.96 -10.55
C VAL A 344 8.74 -1.36 -11.88
N LEU A 345 9.47 -2.03 -12.77
CA LEU A 345 8.94 -2.52 -14.04
C LEU A 345 7.83 -3.56 -13.84
N SER A 346 7.94 -4.42 -12.82
CA SER A 346 6.87 -5.33 -12.40
C SER A 346 5.57 -4.59 -12.09
N LYS A 347 5.67 -3.48 -11.33
CA LYS A 347 4.52 -2.63 -11.01
C LYS A 347 3.97 -1.91 -12.25
N ALA A 348 4.85 -1.45 -13.14
CA ALA A 348 4.46 -0.84 -14.41
C ALA A 348 3.64 -1.82 -15.28
N ILE A 349 4.06 -3.08 -15.37
CA ILE A 349 3.35 -4.13 -16.12
C ILE A 349 1.97 -4.39 -15.52
N ARG A 350 1.86 -4.51 -14.20
CA ARG A 350 0.57 -4.72 -13.52
C ARG A 350 -0.39 -3.55 -13.69
N ALA A 351 0.15 -2.33 -13.66
CA ALA A 351 -0.63 -1.10 -13.74
C ALA A 351 -1.09 -0.79 -15.15
N MET A 352 -0.14 -0.71 -16.09
CA MET A 352 -0.37 -0.23 -17.46
C MET A 352 -0.73 -1.35 -18.45
N GLY A 353 -0.42 -2.59 -18.10
CA GLY A 353 -0.48 -3.74 -18.99
C GLY A 353 0.80 -3.94 -19.80
N PRO A 354 1.12 -5.22 -20.14
CA PRO A 354 2.30 -5.55 -20.91
C PRO A 354 2.30 -4.96 -22.33
N ASP A 355 1.14 -4.78 -22.94
CA ASP A 355 0.96 -4.17 -24.25
C ASP A 355 1.45 -2.71 -24.28
N ALA A 356 1.08 -1.91 -23.28
CA ALA A 356 1.53 -0.52 -23.16
C ALA A 356 3.03 -0.44 -22.83
N VAL A 357 3.51 -1.29 -21.91
CA VAL A 357 4.92 -1.28 -21.49
C VAL A 357 5.83 -1.75 -22.63
N LEU A 358 5.47 -2.80 -23.37
CA LEU A 358 6.29 -3.32 -24.49
C LEU A 358 6.29 -2.42 -25.72
N LYS A 359 5.30 -1.52 -25.88
CA LYS A 359 5.38 -0.43 -26.88
C LYS A 359 6.52 0.54 -26.58
N VAL A 360 6.80 0.78 -25.29
CA VAL A 360 7.88 1.68 -24.84
C VAL A 360 9.21 0.94 -24.75
N LEU A 361 9.20 -0.30 -24.26
CA LEU A 361 10.37 -1.16 -24.08
C LEU A 361 10.22 -2.47 -24.86
N PRO A 362 10.34 -2.46 -26.20
CA PRO A 362 10.19 -3.68 -27.01
C PRO A 362 11.27 -4.71 -26.66
N LEU A 363 10.93 -5.98 -26.74
CA LEU A 363 11.86 -7.08 -26.42
C LEU A 363 13.06 -7.15 -27.35
N ASN A 364 12.91 -6.72 -28.61
CA ASN A 364 13.95 -6.70 -29.66
C ASN A 364 14.63 -8.09 -29.85
N LEU A 365 13.87 -9.17 -29.75
CA LEU A 365 14.41 -10.53 -29.86
C LEU A 365 14.24 -11.14 -31.26
N THR A 366 13.21 -10.73 -31.99
CA THR A 366 12.91 -11.27 -33.34
C THR A 366 13.86 -10.72 -34.39
N ARG A 367 14.14 -9.42 -34.37
CA ARG A 367 15.06 -8.75 -35.29
C ARG A 367 15.99 -7.84 -34.49
N PRO A 368 17.31 -8.18 -34.45
CA PRO A 368 18.27 -7.28 -33.81
C PRO A 368 18.26 -5.92 -34.50
N VAL A 369 17.99 -4.86 -33.76
CA VAL A 369 18.13 -3.48 -34.23
C VAL A 369 19.52 -3.00 -33.83
N PRO A 370 20.34 -2.50 -34.77
CA PRO A 370 21.64 -1.95 -34.42
C PRO A 370 21.55 -0.90 -33.33
N GLY A 371 22.33 -1.04 -32.25
CA GLY A 371 22.34 -0.15 -31.08
C GLY A 371 21.22 -0.38 -30.07
N GLN A 372 20.32 -1.34 -30.29
CA GLN A 372 19.29 -1.72 -29.33
C GLN A 372 19.46 -3.21 -28.93
N PRO A 373 20.01 -3.49 -27.76
CA PRO A 373 20.18 -4.88 -27.30
C PRO A 373 18.84 -5.57 -27.08
N GLY A 374 18.81 -6.89 -27.30
CA GLY A 374 17.67 -7.72 -26.94
C GLY A 374 17.43 -7.72 -25.45
N ARG A 375 16.16 -7.65 -25.04
CA ARG A 375 15.74 -7.58 -23.64
C ARG A 375 15.14 -8.91 -23.15
N ALA A 376 15.83 -10.02 -23.36
CA ALA A 376 15.39 -11.34 -22.85
C ALA A 376 15.20 -11.36 -21.32
N TRP A 377 15.97 -10.52 -20.59
CA TRP A 377 15.83 -10.32 -19.15
C TRP A 377 14.43 -9.83 -18.73
N PHE A 378 13.64 -9.31 -19.65
CA PHE A 378 12.31 -8.80 -19.35
C PHE A 378 11.24 -9.92 -19.31
N LEU A 379 11.47 -11.07 -19.97
CA LEU A 379 10.52 -12.17 -19.99
C LEU A 379 10.21 -12.75 -18.59
N PRO A 380 11.17 -12.97 -17.68
CA PRO A 380 10.88 -13.38 -16.30
C PRO A 380 10.02 -12.35 -15.54
N ILE A 381 10.25 -11.05 -15.77
CA ILE A 381 9.45 -9.99 -15.14
C ILE A 381 8.00 -10.01 -15.66
N LEU A 382 7.80 -10.22 -16.97
CA LEU A 382 6.48 -10.42 -17.55
C LEU A 382 5.78 -11.64 -16.95
N ARG A 383 6.47 -12.79 -16.86
CA ARG A 383 5.92 -14.03 -16.26
C ARG A 383 5.33 -13.76 -14.87
N ASP A 384 6.08 -13.03 -14.02
CA ASP A 384 5.74 -12.85 -12.61
C ASP A 384 4.77 -11.68 -12.37
N SER A 385 4.48 -10.87 -13.40
CA SER A 385 3.76 -9.60 -13.22
C SER A 385 2.51 -9.43 -14.07
N VAL A 386 2.37 -10.17 -15.15
CA VAL A 386 1.21 -10.05 -16.05
C VAL A 386 -0.04 -10.63 -15.39
N SER A 387 -1.12 -9.85 -15.36
CA SER A 387 -2.47 -10.27 -14.98
C SER A 387 -3.47 -9.23 -15.48
N ASN A 388 -4.75 -9.57 -15.59
CA ASN A 388 -5.86 -8.66 -15.90
C ASN A 388 -5.56 -7.74 -17.10
N THR A 389 -5.19 -8.32 -18.23
CA THR A 389 -4.74 -7.64 -19.43
C THR A 389 -5.39 -8.19 -20.70
N TYR A 390 -4.94 -7.76 -21.88
CA TYR A 390 -5.45 -8.22 -23.17
C TYR A 390 -4.77 -9.52 -23.60
N LEU A 391 -5.53 -10.62 -23.72
CA LEU A 391 -5.05 -11.90 -24.23
C LEU A 391 -4.65 -11.80 -25.72
N ALA A 392 -5.29 -10.92 -26.49
CA ALA A 392 -4.91 -10.62 -27.87
C ALA A 392 -3.44 -10.23 -28.00
N HIS A 393 -2.90 -9.46 -27.07
CA HIS A 393 -1.48 -9.07 -27.08
C HIS A 393 -0.54 -10.28 -27.02
N PHE A 394 -0.85 -11.30 -26.21
CA PHE A 394 -0.08 -12.55 -26.21
C PHE A 394 -0.14 -13.23 -27.57
N LYS A 395 -1.33 -13.36 -28.14
CA LYS A 395 -1.58 -14.01 -29.44
C LYS A 395 -0.88 -13.30 -30.59
N GLU A 396 -0.89 -11.97 -30.61
CA GLU A 396 -0.40 -11.16 -31.74
C GLU A 396 1.10 -10.84 -31.67
N GLU A 397 1.69 -10.76 -30.47
CA GLU A 397 3.09 -10.35 -30.29
C GLU A 397 3.99 -11.48 -29.77
N LEU A 398 3.53 -12.23 -28.76
CA LEU A 398 4.37 -13.23 -28.12
C LEU A 398 4.34 -14.60 -28.84
N VAL A 399 3.20 -15.00 -29.40
CA VAL A 399 3.12 -16.22 -30.21
C VAL A 399 4.02 -16.13 -31.44
N PRO A 400 3.98 -15.06 -32.27
CA PRO A 400 4.89 -14.90 -33.40
C PRO A 400 6.37 -14.86 -33.00
N LEU A 401 6.70 -14.26 -31.84
CA LEU A 401 8.06 -14.31 -31.30
C LEU A 401 8.50 -15.76 -31.03
N SER A 402 7.64 -16.54 -30.37
CA SER A 402 7.89 -17.95 -30.08
C SER A 402 8.06 -18.76 -31.39
N GLU A 403 7.19 -18.56 -32.38
CA GLU A 403 7.28 -19.21 -33.68
C GLU A 403 8.59 -18.91 -34.41
N ALA A 404 9.01 -17.62 -34.40
CA ALA A 404 10.29 -17.21 -34.99
C ALA A 404 11.50 -17.89 -34.30
N MET A 405 11.45 -18.08 -32.97
CA MET A 405 12.50 -18.78 -32.24
C MET A 405 12.48 -20.29 -32.53
N PHE A 406 11.29 -20.90 -32.57
CA PHE A 406 11.15 -22.32 -32.98
C PHE A 406 11.70 -22.56 -34.37
N GLN A 407 11.39 -21.66 -35.33
CA GLN A 407 11.89 -21.82 -36.68
C GLN A 407 13.43 -21.81 -36.73
N ARG A 408 14.08 -20.92 -35.96
CA ARG A 408 15.54 -20.88 -35.85
C ARG A 408 16.13 -22.14 -35.25
N VAL A 409 15.42 -22.77 -34.30
CA VAL A 409 15.82 -24.07 -33.75
C VAL A 409 15.72 -25.17 -34.79
N LEU A 410 14.64 -25.16 -35.61
CA LEU A 410 14.42 -26.16 -36.67
C LEU A 410 15.38 -25.99 -37.86
N ASP A 411 15.73 -24.76 -38.21
CA ASP A 411 16.66 -24.45 -39.30
C ASP A 411 18.11 -24.81 -38.96
N HIS A 412 18.41 -25.03 -37.68
CA HIS A 412 19.76 -25.39 -37.27
C HIS A 412 20.08 -26.87 -37.60
N GLN A 413 21.17 -27.07 -38.36
CA GLN A 413 21.68 -28.39 -38.70
C GLN A 413 22.97 -28.69 -37.92
N GLY A 414 23.01 -29.81 -37.23
CA GLY A 414 24.18 -30.28 -36.50
C GLY A 414 24.00 -30.32 -34.98
N GLU A 415 25.10 -30.29 -34.23
CA GLU A 415 25.06 -30.34 -32.79
C GLU A 415 24.46 -29.04 -32.19
N LYS A 416 23.71 -29.18 -31.09
CA LYS A 416 23.07 -28.04 -30.41
C LYS A 416 24.12 -27.02 -29.91
N THR A 417 24.16 -25.86 -30.53
CA THR A 417 25.01 -24.74 -30.12
C THR A 417 24.41 -24.00 -28.91
N MET A 418 25.21 -23.11 -28.28
CA MET A 418 24.72 -22.23 -27.23
C MET A 418 23.56 -21.34 -27.71
N GLU A 419 23.63 -20.91 -28.97
CA GLU A 419 22.60 -20.06 -29.59
C GLU A 419 21.26 -20.78 -29.72
N VAL A 420 21.24 -22.06 -30.12
CA VAL A 420 20.03 -22.89 -30.16
C VAL A 420 19.42 -23.06 -28.76
N LYS A 421 20.24 -23.26 -27.73
CA LYS A 421 19.77 -23.31 -26.33
C LYS A 421 19.15 -22.01 -25.86
N ILE A 422 19.68 -20.87 -26.31
CA ILE A 422 19.08 -19.54 -26.02
C ILE A 422 17.71 -19.44 -26.67
N TYR A 423 17.55 -19.85 -27.94
CA TYR A 423 16.25 -19.82 -28.61
C TYR A 423 15.22 -20.73 -27.90
N GLU A 424 15.60 -21.98 -27.53
CA GLU A 424 14.75 -22.89 -26.75
C GLU A 424 14.34 -22.24 -25.40
N THR A 425 15.28 -21.57 -24.73
CA THR A 425 15.01 -20.87 -23.47
C THR A 425 14.03 -19.71 -23.65
N VAL A 426 14.18 -18.92 -24.71
CA VAL A 426 13.26 -17.82 -25.02
C VAL A 426 11.86 -18.35 -25.27
N VAL A 427 11.71 -19.44 -26.02
CA VAL A 427 10.42 -20.09 -26.24
C VAL A 427 9.77 -20.49 -24.91
N ALA A 428 10.52 -21.20 -24.06
CA ALA A 428 10.02 -21.63 -22.75
C ALA A 428 9.60 -20.42 -21.87
N GLN A 429 10.38 -19.34 -21.88
CA GLN A 429 10.08 -18.11 -21.15
C GLN A 429 8.84 -17.39 -21.70
N VAL A 430 8.67 -17.32 -23.00
CA VAL A 430 7.47 -16.74 -23.63
C VAL A 430 6.22 -17.50 -23.18
N TRP A 431 6.21 -18.81 -23.31
CA TRP A 431 5.05 -19.62 -22.90
C TRP A 431 4.83 -19.64 -21.38
N SER A 432 5.85 -19.38 -20.58
CA SER A 432 5.70 -19.21 -19.13
C SER A 432 4.92 -17.95 -18.74
N THR A 433 4.75 -16.98 -19.65
CA THR A 433 3.93 -15.78 -19.42
C THR A 433 2.43 -16.03 -19.67
N LEU A 434 2.06 -17.06 -20.40
CA LEU A 434 0.68 -17.36 -20.76
C LEU A 434 -0.28 -17.43 -19.57
N PRO A 435 0.05 -18.09 -18.44
CA PRO A 435 -0.85 -18.12 -17.27
C PRO A 435 -1.26 -16.72 -16.79
N GLY A 436 -0.33 -15.76 -16.82
CA GLY A 436 -0.63 -14.39 -16.45
C GLY A 436 -1.57 -13.69 -17.43
N TYR A 437 -1.40 -13.88 -18.74
CA TYR A 437 -2.34 -13.36 -19.74
C TYR A 437 -3.73 -14.00 -19.65
N CYS A 438 -3.81 -15.21 -19.13
CA CYS A 438 -5.06 -15.94 -18.90
C CYS A 438 -5.71 -15.61 -17.54
N ASP A 439 -5.03 -14.84 -16.68
CA ASP A 439 -5.58 -14.41 -15.40
C ASP A 439 -6.48 -13.20 -15.58
N LEU A 440 -7.77 -13.43 -15.61
CA LEU A 440 -8.84 -12.44 -15.79
C LEU A 440 -8.62 -11.51 -17.00
N PRO A 441 -8.52 -12.06 -18.23
CA PRO A 441 -8.30 -11.23 -19.42
C PRO A 441 -9.50 -10.34 -19.74
N LEU A 442 -9.20 -9.14 -20.28
CA LEU A 442 -10.19 -8.10 -20.57
C LEU A 442 -10.98 -8.37 -21.85
N ASP A 443 -10.42 -9.15 -22.75
CA ASP A 443 -10.88 -9.42 -24.11
C ASP A 443 -11.12 -10.91 -24.41
N LEU A 444 -11.41 -11.71 -23.39
CA LEU A 444 -11.48 -13.16 -23.51
C LEU A 444 -12.38 -13.65 -24.65
N THR A 445 -13.59 -13.11 -24.75
CA THR A 445 -14.56 -13.54 -25.78
C THR A 445 -14.10 -13.30 -27.21
N ASP A 446 -13.22 -12.31 -27.42
CA ASP A 446 -12.71 -11.96 -28.75
C ASP A 446 -11.37 -12.63 -29.04
N ALA A 447 -10.48 -12.69 -28.05
CA ALA A 447 -9.13 -13.21 -28.23
C ALA A 447 -9.05 -14.74 -28.14
N PHE A 448 -9.88 -15.38 -27.31
CA PHE A 448 -9.95 -16.83 -27.21
C PHE A 448 -10.90 -17.39 -28.26
N ASP A 449 -10.46 -17.38 -29.49
CA ASP A 449 -11.20 -17.88 -30.65
C ASP A 449 -10.82 -19.33 -31.02
N GLN A 450 -11.47 -19.89 -32.04
CA GLN A 450 -11.20 -21.23 -32.53
C GLN A 450 -9.72 -21.44 -32.92
N SER A 451 -9.10 -20.45 -33.56
CA SER A 451 -7.71 -20.56 -34.00
C SER A 451 -6.73 -20.66 -32.82
N PHE A 452 -6.97 -19.91 -31.76
CA PHE A 452 -6.14 -19.94 -30.56
C PHE A 452 -6.35 -21.24 -29.75
N ALA A 453 -7.59 -21.71 -29.64
CA ALA A 453 -7.88 -23.00 -29.02
C ALA A 453 -7.20 -24.16 -29.77
N GLU A 454 -7.25 -24.17 -31.10
CA GLU A 454 -6.56 -25.17 -31.92
C GLU A 454 -5.04 -25.11 -31.78
N LEU A 455 -4.44 -23.92 -31.72
CA LEU A 455 -3.02 -23.75 -31.45
C LEU A 455 -2.63 -24.39 -30.12
N LEU A 456 -3.35 -24.07 -29.03
CA LEU A 456 -3.08 -24.64 -27.71
C LEU A 456 -3.22 -26.18 -27.70
N CYS A 457 -4.26 -26.73 -28.34
CA CYS A 457 -4.46 -28.16 -28.51
C CYS A 457 -3.29 -28.83 -29.25
N ASN A 458 -2.83 -28.24 -30.34
CA ASN A 458 -1.68 -28.73 -31.11
C ASN A 458 -0.39 -28.75 -30.30
N LEU A 459 -0.16 -27.68 -29.50
CA LEU A 459 1.02 -27.60 -28.64
C LEU A 459 0.96 -28.59 -27.47
N LEU A 460 -0.21 -28.83 -26.88
CA LEU A 460 -0.38 -29.87 -25.87
C LEU A 460 0.04 -31.26 -26.36
N TYR A 461 -0.21 -31.58 -27.64
CA TYR A 461 0.24 -32.84 -28.24
C TYR A 461 1.74 -32.83 -28.58
N LYS A 462 2.22 -31.77 -29.23
CA LYS A 462 3.55 -31.74 -29.87
C LYS A 462 4.68 -31.26 -28.96
N GLN A 463 4.38 -30.52 -27.88
CA GLN A 463 5.38 -29.87 -27.03
C GLN A 463 5.16 -30.22 -25.55
N PRO A 464 5.63 -31.37 -25.08
CA PRO A 464 5.41 -31.82 -23.70
C PRO A 464 5.92 -30.85 -22.64
N GLU A 465 7.01 -30.12 -22.90
CA GLU A 465 7.60 -29.12 -22.03
C GLU A 465 6.72 -27.87 -21.81
N LEU A 466 5.79 -27.58 -22.72
CA LEU A 466 4.86 -26.45 -22.62
C LEU A 466 3.53 -26.81 -21.95
N ARG A 467 3.24 -28.12 -21.76
CA ARG A 467 1.96 -28.59 -21.22
C ARG A 467 1.59 -27.96 -19.91
N THR A 468 2.53 -27.83 -18.98
CA THR A 468 2.28 -27.21 -17.66
C THR A 468 1.83 -25.76 -17.78
N ASN A 469 2.53 -24.97 -18.59
CA ASN A 469 2.19 -23.55 -18.79
C ASN A 469 0.83 -23.38 -19.48
N ILE A 470 0.55 -24.20 -20.50
CA ILE A 470 -0.73 -24.16 -21.22
C ILE A 470 -1.88 -24.60 -20.31
N CYS A 471 -1.74 -25.69 -19.53
CA CYS A 471 -2.76 -26.12 -18.58
C CYS A 471 -3.00 -25.08 -17.48
N ASN A 472 -1.95 -24.45 -16.95
CA ASN A 472 -2.09 -23.37 -15.98
C ASN A 472 -2.84 -22.17 -16.59
N GLY A 473 -2.52 -21.78 -17.81
CA GLY A 473 -3.24 -20.72 -18.52
C GLY A 473 -4.74 -21.07 -18.68
N LEU A 474 -5.04 -22.26 -19.17
CA LEU A 474 -6.43 -22.73 -19.32
C LEU A 474 -7.19 -22.76 -17.99
N MET A 475 -6.54 -23.17 -16.88
CA MET A 475 -7.15 -23.12 -15.54
C MET A 475 -7.42 -21.70 -15.10
N HIS A 476 -6.45 -20.77 -15.27
CA HIS A 476 -6.62 -19.37 -14.88
C HIS A 476 -7.80 -18.71 -15.59
N LEU A 477 -8.04 -19.01 -16.89
CA LEU A 477 -9.22 -18.52 -17.61
C LEU A 477 -10.53 -18.88 -16.89
N VAL A 478 -10.65 -20.10 -16.37
CA VAL A 478 -11.85 -20.55 -15.68
C VAL A 478 -11.91 -20.01 -14.25
N GLU A 479 -10.85 -20.21 -13.47
CA GLU A 479 -10.85 -19.93 -12.03
C GLU A 479 -10.96 -18.44 -11.73
N SER A 480 -10.25 -17.57 -12.45
CA SER A 480 -10.32 -16.13 -12.26
C SER A 480 -11.71 -15.56 -12.59
N ASN A 481 -12.33 -16.02 -13.68
CA ASN A 481 -13.69 -15.62 -14.03
C ASN A 481 -14.74 -16.18 -13.04
N LYS A 482 -14.56 -17.41 -12.53
CA LYS A 482 -15.44 -17.96 -11.47
C LYS A 482 -15.33 -17.14 -10.19
N ALA A 483 -14.13 -16.73 -9.80
CA ALA A 483 -13.92 -15.90 -8.62
C ALA A 483 -14.69 -14.58 -8.71
N ILE A 484 -14.62 -13.89 -9.86
CA ILE A 484 -15.39 -12.65 -10.08
C ILE A 484 -16.89 -12.90 -10.13
N ALA A 485 -17.33 -13.94 -10.86
CA ALA A 485 -18.76 -14.25 -11.01
C ALA A 485 -19.44 -14.60 -9.68
N SER A 486 -18.71 -15.18 -8.72
CA SER A 486 -19.20 -15.57 -7.39
C SER A 486 -18.80 -14.60 -6.27
N SER A 487 -18.13 -13.49 -6.57
CA SER A 487 -17.70 -12.52 -5.57
C SER A 487 -18.89 -11.89 -4.86
N GLU A 488 -18.79 -11.70 -3.54
CA GLU A 488 -19.72 -10.92 -2.72
C GLU A 488 -19.25 -9.46 -2.53
N GLU A 489 -18.11 -9.09 -3.12
CA GLU A 489 -17.55 -7.75 -3.01
C GLU A 489 -18.48 -6.69 -3.63
N GLU A 490 -18.39 -5.47 -3.10
CA GLU A 490 -19.13 -4.30 -3.60
C GLU A 490 -18.72 -3.95 -5.04
N ASP A 491 -19.61 -3.33 -5.80
CA ASP A 491 -19.40 -2.97 -7.21
C ASP A 491 -18.17 -2.08 -7.42
N ALA A 492 -17.83 -1.24 -6.44
CA ALA A 492 -16.66 -0.37 -6.51
C ALA A 492 -15.32 -1.15 -6.52
N ALA A 493 -15.20 -2.18 -5.66
CA ALA A 493 -14.01 -3.04 -5.63
C ALA A 493 -13.89 -3.87 -6.92
N LEU A 494 -15.02 -4.34 -7.44
CA LEU A 494 -15.07 -5.07 -8.71
C LEU A 494 -14.74 -4.19 -9.92
N ALA A 495 -15.08 -2.89 -9.89
CA ALA A 495 -14.74 -1.96 -10.98
C ALA A 495 -13.22 -1.84 -11.20
N LEU A 496 -12.41 -2.00 -10.15
CA LEU A 496 -10.96 -2.03 -10.26
C LEU A 496 -10.40 -3.27 -10.95
N SER A 497 -11.17 -4.36 -11.01
CA SER A 497 -10.81 -5.54 -11.80
C SER A 497 -11.08 -5.37 -13.32
N ARG A 498 -11.83 -4.33 -13.69
CA ARG A 498 -12.26 -4.03 -15.08
C ARG A 498 -13.13 -5.13 -15.74
N VAL A 499 -13.55 -6.12 -14.99
CA VAL A 499 -14.41 -7.22 -15.44
C VAL A 499 -15.61 -7.31 -14.49
N SER A 500 -16.83 -7.05 -14.99
CA SER A 500 -18.04 -7.17 -14.18
C SER A 500 -18.44 -8.64 -13.96
N LYS A 501 -19.31 -8.90 -12.99
CA LYS A 501 -19.87 -10.26 -12.74
C LYS A 501 -20.56 -10.82 -13.97
N GLU A 502 -21.32 -10.00 -14.70
CA GLU A 502 -22.02 -10.38 -15.93
C GLU A 502 -21.02 -10.73 -17.04
N LYS A 503 -19.94 -9.93 -17.19
CA LYS A 503 -18.89 -10.23 -18.17
C LYS A 503 -18.14 -11.50 -17.82
N ALA A 504 -17.85 -11.73 -16.54
CA ALA A 504 -17.23 -12.98 -16.08
C ALA A 504 -18.12 -14.20 -16.36
N GLN A 505 -19.43 -14.10 -16.16
CA GLN A 505 -20.39 -15.17 -16.52
C GLN A 505 -20.43 -15.42 -18.05
N GLN A 506 -20.43 -14.36 -18.87
CA GLN A 506 -20.33 -14.47 -20.33
C GLN A 506 -19.02 -15.15 -20.75
N ASN A 507 -17.91 -14.79 -20.11
CA ASN A 507 -16.61 -15.41 -20.35
C ASN A 507 -16.64 -16.92 -20.04
N LEU A 508 -17.23 -17.34 -18.92
CA LEU A 508 -17.39 -18.74 -18.57
C LEU A 508 -18.27 -19.50 -19.57
N GLN A 509 -19.36 -18.89 -20.04
CA GLN A 509 -20.21 -19.46 -21.06
C GLN A 509 -19.47 -19.62 -22.40
N HIS A 510 -18.68 -18.63 -22.78
CA HIS A 510 -17.82 -18.70 -23.97
C HIS A 510 -16.82 -19.85 -23.89
N LEU A 511 -16.09 -19.98 -22.77
CA LEU A 511 -15.15 -21.08 -22.52
C LEU A 511 -15.84 -22.46 -22.54
N SER A 512 -17.05 -22.55 -22.00
CA SER A 512 -17.86 -23.77 -22.03
C SER A 512 -18.13 -24.27 -23.46
N GLY A 513 -18.21 -23.36 -24.44
CA GLY A 513 -18.35 -23.72 -25.86
C GLY A 513 -17.16 -24.51 -26.41
N PHE A 514 -15.97 -24.30 -25.89
CA PHE A 514 -14.74 -25.03 -26.28
C PHE A 514 -14.48 -26.29 -25.43
N ALA A 515 -15.20 -26.46 -24.32
CA ALA A 515 -14.90 -27.49 -23.32
C ALA A 515 -14.89 -28.91 -23.89
N ASN A 516 -15.80 -29.25 -24.81
CA ASN A 516 -15.86 -30.59 -25.40
C ASN A 516 -14.55 -30.99 -26.10
N ASN A 517 -14.02 -30.11 -26.95
CA ASN A 517 -12.81 -30.35 -27.70
C ASN A 517 -11.57 -30.30 -26.80
N LEU A 518 -11.49 -29.33 -25.89
CA LEU A 518 -10.40 -29.23 -24.92
C LEU A 518 -10.31 -30.45 -24.00
N LEU A 519 -11.44 -30.90 -23.46
CA LEU A 519 -11.48 -32.11 -22.61
C LEU A 519 -11.04 -33.35 -23.36
N ALA A 520 -11.45 -33.53 -24.62
CA ALA A 520 -10.99 -34.68 -25.45
C ALA A 520 -9.46 -34.69 -25.60
N VAL A 521 -8.88 -33.52 -25.90
CA VAL A 521 -7.42 -33.37 -26.00
C VAL A 521 -6.74 -33.64 -24.64
N LEU A 522 -7.24 -33.02 -23.58
CA LEU A 522 -6.67 -33.14 -22.23
C LEU A 522 -6.69 -34.57 -21.70
N PHE A 523 -7.76 -35.34 -21.94
CA PHE A 523 -7.83 -36.76 -21.58
C PHE A 523 -6.84 -37.61 -22.36
N ASN A 524 -6.67 -37.37 -23.66
CA ASN A 524 -5.67 -38.04 -24.47
C ASN A 524 -4.25 -37.74 -23.98
N VAL A 525 -3.93 -36.45 -23.79
CA VAL A 525 -2.63 -35.99 -23.28
C VAL A 525 -2.35 -36.55 -21.87
N TYR A 526 -3.38 -36.61 -21.00
CA TYR A 526 -3.28 -37.22 -19.67
C TYR A 526 -2.87 -38.70 -19.75
N SER A 527 -3.49 -39.45 -20.68
CA SER A 527 -3.20 -40.89 -20.86
C SER A 527 -1.76 -41.13 -21.32
N GLU A 528 -1.24 -40.29 -22.20
CA GLU A 528 0.13 -40.38 -22.76
C GLU A 528 1.21 -39.79 -21.82
N THR A 529 0.83 -39.02 -20.80
CA THR A 529 1.78 -38.36 -19.88
C THR A 529 2.20 -39.33 -18.76
N LEU A 530 3.47 -39.25 -18.36
CA LEU A 530 4.00 -40.03 -17.23
C LEU A 530 3.28 -39.64 -15.92
N PRO A 531 3.02 -40.60 -15.01
CA PRO A 531 2.18 -40.38 -13.82
C PRO A 531 2.56 -39.14 -12.97
N HIS A 532 3.84 -38.88 -12.81
CA HIS A 532 4.33 -37.78 -11.96
C HIS A 532 4.13 -36.39 -12.58
N PHE A 533 3.80 -36.28 -13.88
CA PHE A 533 3.47 -35.01 -14.55
C PHE A 533 1.98 -34.83 -14.82
N ARG A 534 1.12 -35.75 -14.39
CA ARG A 534 -0.34 -35.72 -14.66
C ARG A 534 -1.10 -34.73 -13.79
N GLY A 535 -0.53 -34.28 -12.65
CA GLY A 535 -1.24 -33.49 -11.67
C GLY A 535 -1.86 -32.21 -12.25
N THR A 536 -1.07 -31.41 -12.96
CA THR A 536 -1.55 -30.14 -13.56
C THR A 536 -2.59 -30.39 -14.66
N ILE A 537 -2.43 -31.45 -15.46
CA ILE A 537 -3.40 -31.81 -16.50
C ILE A 537 -4.74 -32.19 -15.86
N LEU A 538 -4.71 -32.99 -14.78
CA LEU A 538 -5.92 -33.37 -14.04
C LEU A 538 -6.65 -32.16 -13.44
N GLN A 539 -5.90 -31.23 -12.87
CA GLN A 539 -6.47 -29.96 -12.35
C GLN A 539 -7.14 -29.16 -13.47
N CYS A 540 -6.51 -29.07 -14.65
CA CYS A 540 -7.08 -28.42 -15.82
C CYS A 540 -8.37 -29.11 -16.29
N ILE A 541 -8.39 -30.44 -16.33
CA ILE A 541 -9.59 -31.23 -16.64
C ILE A 541 -10.71 -30.88 -15.64
N ASN A 542 -10.43 -30.88 -14.34
CA ASN A 542 -11.41 -30.56 -13.30
C ASN A 542 -11.95 -29.13 -13.43
N ALA A 543 -11.11 -28.16 -13.74
CA ALA A 543 -11.54 -26.79 -13.98
C ALA A 543 -12.55 -26.70 -15.14
N TYR A 544 -12.27 -27.32 -16.28
CA TYR A 544 -13.18 -27.32 -17.43
C TYR A 544 -14.44 -28.15 -17.19
N LEU A 545 -14.36 -29.29 -16.50
CA LEU A 545 -15.54 -30.05 -16.11
C LEU A 545 -16.51 -29.21 -15.27
N SER A 546 -15.99 -28.33 -14.43
CA SER A 546 -16.82 -27.47 -13.55
C SER A 546 -17.68 -26.44 -14.29
N ILE A 547 -17.39 -26.14 -15.56
CA ILE A 547 -18.14 -25.19 -16.41
C ILE A 547 -18.83 -25.92 -17.58
N THR A 548 -18.69 -27.22 -17.69
CA THR A 548 -19.20 -28.02 -18.81
C THR A 548 -20.64 -28.46 -18.53
N PRO A 549 -21.58 -28.32 -19.49
CA PRO A 549 -22.94 -28.82 -19.34
C PRO A 549 -22.97 -30.34 -19.10
N GLU A 550 -23.92 -30.82 -18.26
CA GLU A 550 -24.05 -32.26 -17.90
C GLU A 550 -24.12 -33.20 -19.10
N GLN A 551 -24.77 -32.77 -20.19
CA GLN A 551 -24.87 -33.58 -21.39
C GLN A 551 -23.51 -33.91 -22.01
N VAL A 552 -22.57 -32.97 -21.98
CA VAL A 552 -21.21 -33.15 -22.48
C VAL A 552 -20.42 -34.04 -21.53
N CYS A 553 -20.55 -33.87 -20.20
CA CYS A 553 -19.91 -34.72 -19.20
C CYS A 553 -20.29 -36.21 -19.37
N ARG A 554 -21.53 -36.50 -19.72
CA ARG A 554 -22.00 -37.90 -20.00
C ARG A 554 -21.30 -38.55 -21.19
N ASN A 555 -20.92 -37.77 -22.21
CA ASN A 555 -20.18 -38.28 -23.36
C ASN A 555 -18.78 -38.82 -22.98
N PHE A 556 -18.21 -38.31 -21.91
CA PHE A 556 -16.92 -38.77 -21.35
C PHE A 556 -17.09 -39.87 -20.28
N GLY A 557 -18.32 -40.35 -20.04
CA GLY A 557 -18.60 -41.39 -19.02
C GLY A 557 -18.49 -40.88 -17.58
N ILE A 558 -18.51 -39.54 -17.36
CA ILE A 558 -18.36 -38.92 -16.05
C ILE A 558 -19.75 -38.72 -15.44
N SER A 559 -19.99 -39.31 -14.26
CA SER A 559 -21.24 -39.08 -13.52
C SER A 559 -21.31 -37.65 -12.94
N PRO A 560 -22.45 -36.95 -13.03
CA PRO A 560 -22.62 -35.59 -12.47
C PRO A 560 -22.27 -35.46 -10.98
N LYS A 561 -22.29 -36.57 -10.23
CA LYS A 561 -21.96 -36.59 -8.80
C LYS A 561 -20.46 -36.44 -8.49
N VAL A 562 -19.59 -36.57 -9.48
CA VAL A 562 -18.12 -36.47 -9.32
C VAL A 562 -17.62 -35.03 -9.51
N VAL A 563 -18.42 -34.16 -10.12
CA VAL A 563 -18.06 -32.76 -10.45
C VAL A 563 -18.29 -31.81 -9.25
N CYS A 564 -18.98 -32.25 -8.20
CA CYS A 564 -19.32 -31.43 -7.02
C CYS A 564 -18.49 -31.75 -5.75
N CYS A 565 -17.34 -32.42 -5.88
CA CYS A 565 -16.45 -32.72 -4.73
C CYS A 565 -15.11 -32.01 -4.85
#